data_3f58fc36d63f0a8eff4e47255c7b10a8
#
_entry.id   3f58fc36d63f0a8eff4e47255c7b10a8
#
_cell.length_a   1.000
_cell.length_b   1.000
_cell.length_c   1.000
_cell.angle_alpha   90.00
_cell.angle_beta   90.00
_cell.angle_gamma   90.00
#
_symmetry.space_group_name_H-M   'P 1'
#
loop_
_entity.id
_entity.type
_entity.pdbx_description
1 polymer ?
#
loop_
_entity_poly.entity_id
_entity_poly.type
_entity_poly.pdbx_seq_one_letter_code
_entity_poly.pdbx_strand_id
1 'polypeptide(L)'
;MSGLKQELGLGQGVGLLSTSLLGTGVFAVPALAALVAGDNSLWAWPLLILLVFPVAIVFALLGRHFPSAGGVAHFVDMAFGPRLASVTGWLFLSVIPVGLPAALHIATGFGQALFGWHDTQLLLAELGTLAIVWWVGSRGASSSANLQTLVAVLIVALIVAVWWRGGISPAQIPFPAPAEIDRGRLFSALSVMFWCFVGLEAFAHLASEFKHPERDFPRALMIGLLLAGSVYWACTVLVLHFHAFGEEMAAAASLPNIVVRLFGVEALWVACVIGYLACFASLNIYIQSFARLVWSQAQHKPESYLARLSPRQIPRNALNAVLGSCVVSTLCIYLLDINLDALIVYANGIFIMIYLLCMLAGCRLLRGRYRLLAVGGSILCLLLLAMGGWERLYALVMLAGLWLFLPKRRVATGSI
;
A
#
# COMPACT_ATOMS: atom_id res chain seq x y z
N MET A 1 29.54 7.67 5.78
CA MET A 1 28.30 8.44 5.55
C MET A 1 27.28 7.97 6.57
N SER A 2 26.77 8.85 7.44
CA SER A 2 25.70 8.50 8.38
C SER A 2 24.42 8.24 7.59
N GLY A 3 23.98 6.99 7.56
CA GLY A 3 22.71 6.59 6.94
C GLY A 3 21.50 6.99 7.80
N LEU A 4 20.30 6.54 7.39
CA LEU A 4 19.09 6.64 8.19
C LEU A 4 19.25 5.85 9.50
N LYS A 5 18.56 6.28 10.57
CA LYS A 5 18.69 5.66 11.88
C LYS A 5 17.99 4.30 11.93
N GLN A 6 18.66 3.28 12.43
CA GLN A 6 18.13 1.94 12.58
C GLN A 6 17.39 1.82 13.92
N GLU A 7 16.06 1.97 13.87
CA GLU A 7 15.20 2.00 15.08
C GLU A 7 14.11 0.93 15.08
N LEU A 8 13.76 0.39 13.89
CA LEU A 8 12.60 -0.48 13.73
C LEU A 8 12.87 -1.89 14.26
N GLY A 9 11.97 -2.38 15.10
CA GLY A 9 11.92 -3.77 15.54
C GLY A 9 10.86 -4.57 14.79
N LEU A 10 10.81 -5.89 15.05
CA LEU A 10 9.86 -6.81 14.41
C LEU A 10 8.40 -6.37 14.56
N GLY A 11 7.94 -6.09 15.79
CA GLY A 11 6.54 -5.70 16.03
C GLY A 11 6.13 -4.41 15.31
N GLN A 12 7.01 -3.41 15.29
CA GLN A 12 6.83 -2.17 14.55
C GLN A 12 6.76 -2.43 13.04
N GLY A 13 7.60 -3.33 12.52
CA GLY A 13 7.56 -3.74 11.13
C GLY A 13 6.25 -4.43 10.75
N VAL A 14 5.75 -5.33 11.60
CA VAL A 14 4.44 -5.98 11.42
C VAL A 14 3.32 -4.93 11.39
N GLY A 15 3.31 -4.00 12.34
CA GLY A 15 2.31 -2.91 12.38
C GLY A 15 2.36 -2.04 11.13
N LEU A 16 3.55 -1.61 10.71
CA LEU A 16 3.76 -0.83 9.50
C LEU A 16 3.23 -1.52 8.25
N LEU A 17 3.60 -2.78 8.03
CA LEU A 17 3.13 -3.49 6.85
C LEU A 17 1.63 -3.79 6.92
N SER A 18 1.12 -4.24 8.08
CA SER A 18 -0.31 -4.52 8.22
C SER A 18 -1.15 -3.29 7.91
N THR A 19 -0.80 -2.11 8.43
CA THR A 19 -1.53 -0.88 8.13
C THR A 19 -1.31 -0.40 6.70
N SER A 20 -0.15 -0.65 6.10
CA SER A 20 0.07 -0.36 4.67
C SER A 20 -0.89 -1.16 3.78
N LEU A 21 -1.06 -2.45 4.09
CA LEU A 21 -1.93 -3.33 3.32
C LEU A 21 -3.42 -3.14 3.64
N LEU A 22 -3.78 -2.98 4.92
CA LEU A 22 -5.18 -2.81 5.34
C LEU A 22 -5.74 -1.43 4.95
N GLY A 23 -5.00 -0.37 5.15
CA GLY A 23 -5.23 1.02 4.80
C GLY A 23 -6.61 1.36 4.26
N THR A 24 -6.65 1.83 3.04
CA THR A 24 -7.89 2.22 2.34
C THR A 24 -8.77 1.02 1.94
N GLY A 25 -8.17 -0.19 1.88
CA GLY A 25 -8.86 -1.37 1.36
C GLY A 25 -9.80 -2.06 2.34
N VAL A 26 -9.48 -2.10 3.64
CA VAL A 26 -10.18 -2.97 4.61
C VAL A 26 -11.67 -2.65 4.77
N PHE A 27 -12.07 -1.41 4.57
CA PHE A 27 -13.46 -0.98 4.66
C PHE A 27 -14.26 -1.13 3.36
N ALA A 28 -13.60 -1.15 2.21
CA ALA A 28 -14.25 -1.14 0.90
C ALA A 28 -14.13 -2.48 0.14
N VAL A 29 -12.92 -3.06 0.08
CA VAL A 29 -12.66 -4.20 -0.80
C VAL A 29 -13.44 -5.47 -0.43
N PRO A 30 -13.68 -5.81 0.85
CA PRO A 30 -14.53 -6.94 1.21
C PRO A 30 -15.95 -6.84 0.62
N ALA A 31 -16.54 -5.64 0.63
CA ALA A 31 -17.87 -5.40 0.06
C ALA A 31 -17.86 -5.47 -1.47
N LEU A 32 -16.83 -4.91 -2.12
CA LEU A 32 -16.66 -5.01 -3.57
C LEU A 32 -16.46 -6.46 -4.02
N ALA A 33 -15.67 -7.24 -3.28
CA ALA A 33 -15.45 -8.65 -3.54
C ALA A 33 -16.75 -9.46 -3.40
N ALA A 34 -17.55 -9.18 -2.35
CA ALA A 34 -18.86 -9.78 -2.14
C ALA A 34 -19.84 -9.40 -3.26
N LEU A 35 -19.85 -8.14 -3.72
CA LEU A 35 -20.71 -7.66 -4.81
C LEU A 35 -20.39 -8.39 -6.13
N VAL A 36 -19.10 -8.54 -6.47
CA VAL A 36 -18.66 -9.14 -7.73
C VAL A 36 -18.77 -10.66 -7.74
N ALA A 37 -18.49 -11.33 -6.62
CA ALA A 37 -18.33 -12.78 -6.58
C ALA A 37 -19.23 -13.50 -5.58
N GLY A 38 -19.99 -12.78 -4.73
CA GLY A 38 -20.79 -13.40 -3.67
C GLY A 38 -19.90 -14.28 -2.79
N ASP A 39 -20.41 -15.48 -2.46
CA ASP A 39 -19.73 -16.46 -1.60
C ASP A 39 -18.40 -16.97 -2.20
N ASN A 40 -18.19 -16.89 -3.53
CA ASN A 40 -16.91 -17.23 -4.15
C ASN A 40 -15.76 -16.34 -3.67
N SER A 41 -16.04 -15.15 -3.15
CA SER A 41 -15.04 -14.25 -2.56
C SER A 41 -14.32 -14.88 -1.36
N LEU A 42 -14.93 -15.83 -0.66
CA LEU A 42 -14.31 -16.57 0.45
C LEU A 42 -13.14 -17.44 -0.03
N TRP A 43 -13.23 -18.02 -1.23
CA TRP A 43 -12.13 -18.76 -1.86
C TRP A 43 -11.09 -17.83 -2.49
N ALA A 44 -11.53 -16.64 -2.91
CA ALA A 44 -10.62 -15.68 -3.54
C ALA A 44 -9.50 -15.23 -2.59
N TRP A 45 -9.77 -15.05 -1.29
CA TRP A 45 -8.74 -14.61 -0.32
C TRP A 45 -7.60 -15.60 -0.13
N PRO A 46 -7.84 -16.90 0.23
CA PRO A 46 -6.77 -17.89 0.32
C PRO A 46 -5.99 -18.02 -0.98
N LEU A 47 -6.69 -18.01 -2.12
CA LEU A 47 -6.04 -18.09 -3.43
C LEU A 47 -5.17 -16.87 -3.71
N LEU A 48 -5.66 -15.66 -3.41
CA LEU A 48 -4.90 -14.43 -3.59
C LEU A 48 -3.66 -14.38 -2.69
N ILE A 49 -3.81 -14.77 -1.42
CA ILE A 49 -2.66 -14.88 -0.50
C ILE A 49 -1.63 -15.85 -1.08
N LEU A 50 -2.06 -17.01 -1.57
CA LEU A 50 -1.18 -18.00 -2.20
C LEU A 50 -0.48 -17.44 -3.45
N LEU A 51 -1.17 -16.66 -4.28
CA LEU A 51 -0.61 -16.02 -5.49
C LEU A 51 0.37 -14.89 -5.15
N VAL A 52 0.11 -14.11 -4.10
CA VAL A 52 0.96 -13.00 -3.67
C VAL A 52 2.15 -13.48 -2.82
N PHE A 53 2.04 -14.65 -2.20
CA PHE A 53 3.08 -15.19 -1.32
C PHE A 53 4.46 -15.30 -1.98
N PRO A 54 4.61 -15.81 -3.23
CA PRO A 54 5.88 -15.78 -3.97
C PRO A 54 6.44 -14.37 -4.15
N VAL A 55 5.58 -13.39 -4.45
CA VAL A 55 5.96 -11.99 -4.60
C VAL A 55 6.50 -11.45 -3.28
N ALA A 56 5.79 -11.71 -2.18
CA ALA A 56 6.19 -11.30 -0.84
C ALA A 56 7.54 -11.92 -0.41
N ILE A 57 7.77 -13.20 -0.71
CA ILE A 57 9.07 -13.85 -0.44
C ILE A 57 10.19 -13.17 -1.23
N VAL A 58 9.98 -12.83 -2.49
CA VAL A 58 10.99 -12.14 -3.30
C VAL A 58 11.31 -10.76 -2.70
N PHE A 59 10.30 -9.97 -2.32
CA PHE A 59 10.51 -8.70 -1.63
C PHE A 59 11.26 -8.87 -0.30
N ALA A 60 10.90 -9.90 0.48
CA ALA A 60 11.55 -10.23 1.75
C ALA A 60 13.03 -10.56 1.55
N LEU A 61 13.36 -11.36 0.56
CA LEU A 61 14.74 -11.76 0.26
C LEU A 61 15.56 -10.61 -0.31
N LEU A 62 14.99 -9.82 -1.22
CA LEU A 62 15.69 -8.65 -1.77
C LEU A 62 15.93 -7.60 -0.69
N GLY A 63 14.95 -7.29 0.15
CA GLY A 63 15.13 -6.37 1.27
C GLY A 63 16.07 -6.87 2.35
N ARG A 64 16.15 -8.20 2.55
CA ARG A 64 17.13 -8.83 3.43
C ARG A 64 18.56 -8.69 2.93
N HIS A 65 18.80 -8.92 1.63
CA HIS A 65 20.16 -8.94 1.05
C HIS A 65 20.62 -7.55 0.62
N PHE A 66 19.69 -6.67 0.27
CA PHE A 66 19.96 -5.33 -0.26
C PHE A 66 19.13 -4.26 0.46
N PRO A 67 19.24 -4.13 1.80
CA PRO A 67 18.45 -3.15 2.56
C PRO A 67 18.86 -1.72 2.17
N SER A 68 17.91 -0.93 1.68
CA SER A 68 18.17 0.44 1.23
C SER A 68 16.91 1.32 1.28
N ALA A 69 17.09 2.60 1.56
CA ALA A 69 16.05 3.62 1.44
C ALA A 69 15.56 3.80 -0.01
N GLY A 70 16.34 3.34 -1.00
CA GLY A 70 15.94 3.29 -2.39
C GLY A 70 14.89 2.22 -2.72
N GLY A 71 14.62 1.27 -1.81
CA GLY A 71 13.62 0.23 -1.98
C GLY A 71 13.73 -0.52 -3.30
N VAL A 72 12.62 -0.62 -4.04
CA VAL A 72 12.57 -1.33 -5.34
C VAL A 72 13.56 -0.74 -6.35
N ALA A 73 13.74 0.59 -6.38
CA ALA A 73 14.70 1.22 -7.29
C ALA A 73 16.14 0.72 -7.02
N HIS A 74 16.49 0.47 -5.75
CA HIS A 74 17.78 -0.10 -5.41
C HIS A 74 17.90 -1.58 -5.82
N PHE A 75 16.84 -2.38 -5.69
CA PHE A 75 16.86 -3.77 -6.18
C PHE A 75 17.08 -3.83 -7.70
N VAL A 76 16.44 -2.90 -8.43
CA VAL A 76 16.62 -2.76 -9.88
C VAL A 76 18.02 -2.27 -10.22
N ASP A 77 18.63 -1.38 -9.42
CA ASP A 77 20.02 -0.93 -9.57
C ASP A 77 20.99 -2.11 -9.50
N MET A 78 20.89 -2.92 -8.46
CA MET A 78 21.73 -4.11 -8.26
C MET A 78 21.57 -5.15 -9.38
N ALA A 79 20.39 -5.22 -10.00
CA ALA A 79 20.09 -6.18 -11.06
C ALA A 79 20.46 -5.66 -12.46
N PHE A 80 20.14 -4.42 -12.79
CA PHE A 80 20.12 -3.89 -14.16
C PHE A 80 20.89 -2.57 -14.32
N GLY A 81 21.42 -2.03 -13.21
CA GLY A 81 22.21 -0.81 -13.20
C GLY A 81 21.42 0.49 -13.06
N PRO A 82 22.13 1.61 -12.94
CA PRO A 82 21.61 2.87 -12.42
C PRO A 82 20.57 3.56 -13.31
N ARG A 83 20.57 3.27 -14.62
CA ARG A 83 19.60 3.88 -15.55
C ARG A 83 18.20 3.36 -15.28
N LEU A 84 18.01 2.04 -15.26
CA LEU A 84 16.69 1.44 -15.01
C LEU A 84 16.24 1.72 -13.56
N ALA A 85 17.18 1.73 -12.62
CA ALA A 85 16.91 2.13 -11.23
C ALA A 85 16.34 3.55 -11.14
N SER A 86 16.93 4.51 -11.85
CA SER A 86 16.44 5.89 -11.89
C SER A 86 15.02 5.96 -12.48
N VAL A 87 14.80 5.26 -13.60
CA VAL A 87 13.47 5.18 -14.22
C VAL A 87 12.45 4.58 -13.27
N THR A 88 12.79 3.48 -12.59
CA THR A 88 11.94 2.83 -11.59
C THR A 88 11.60 3.78 -10.44
N GLY A 89 12.59 4.54 -9.94
CA GLY A 89 12.37 5.52 -8.89
C GLY A 89 11.42 6.65 -9.32
N TRP A 90 11.61 7.22 -10.49
CA TRP A 90 10.72 8.24 -11.03
C TRP A 90 9.32 7.71 -11.35
N LEU A 91 9.23 6.48 -11.85
CA LEU A 91 7.95 5.81 -12.07
C LEU A 91 7.18 5.66 -10.75
N PHE A 92 7.85 5.29 -9.65
CA PHE A 92 7.20 5.21 -8.35
C PHE A 92 6.80 6.59 -7.82
N LEU A 93 7.64 7.61 -7.99
CA LEU A 93 7.31 8.99 -7.60
C LEU A 93 6.15 9.58 -8.39
N SER A 94 5.87 9.09 -9.60
CA SER A 94 4.72 9.54 -10.39
C SER A 94 3.36 9.13 -9.80
N VAL A 95 3.34 8.26 -8.79
CA VAL A 95 2.13 7.95 -8.00
C VAL A 95 1.74 9.12 -7.09
N ILE A 96 2.68 10.00 -6.68
CA ILE A 96 2.41 11.09 -5.74
C ILE A 96 1.22 11.96 -6.18
N PRO A 97 1.18 12.51 -7.43
CA PRO A 97 0.10 13.40 -7.83
C PRO A 97 -1.24 12.68 -8.09
N VAL A 98 -1.26 11.37 -8.22
CA VAL A 98 -2.50 10.63 -8.56
C VAL A 98 -3.01 9.78 -7.39
N GLY A 99 -2.15 8.98 -6.77
CA GLY A 99 -2.55 8.02 -5.75
C GLY A 99 -2.70 8.62 -4.35
N LEU A 100 -1.84 9.58 -3.96
CA LEU A 100 -1.92 10.16 -2.62
C LEU A 100 -3.17 11.03 -2.41
N PRO A 101 -3.57 11.93 -3.31
CA PRO A 101 -4.82 12.67 -3.16
C PRO A 101 -6.06 11.77 -3.14
N ALA A 102 -6.11 10.72 -3.97
CA ALA A 102 -7.21 9.77 -3.94
C ALA A 102 -7.31 9.04 -2.60
N ALA A 103 -6.18 8.54 -2.07
CA ALA A 103 -6.15 7.90 -0.75
C ALA A 103 -6.49 8.87 0.39
N LEU A 104 -6.12 10.15 0.25
CA LEU A 104 -6.45 11.22 1.20
C LEU A 104 -7.95 11.50 1.21
N HIS A 105 -8.58 11.57 0.04
CA HIS A 105 -10.02 11.76 -0.09
C HIS A 105 -10.81 10.59 0.53
N ILE A 106 -10.38 9.34 0.30
CA ILE A 106 -10.99 8.18 0.96
C ILE A 106 -10.87 8.31 2.49
N ALA A 107 -9.72 8.75 3.01
CA ALA A 107 -9.54 8.95 4.44
C ALA A 107 -10.52 9.99 5.02
N THR A 108 -10.61 11.15 4.39
CA THR A 108 -11.48 12.25 4.87
C THR A 108 -12.96 11.97 4.62
N GLY A 109 -13.30 11.06 3.72
CA GLY A 109 -14.66 10.57 3.50
C GLY A 109 -15.31 9.97 4.75
N PHE A 110 -14.53 9.36 5.66
CA PHE A 110 -15.06 8.92 6.96
C PHE A 110 -15.50 10.10 7.85
N GLY A 111 -14.78 11.22 7.79
CA GLY A 111 -15.19 12.46 8.46
C GLY A 111 -16.43 13.08 7.81
N GLN A 112 -16.49 13.05 6.49
CA GLN A 112 -17.67 13.52 5.75
C GLN A 112 -18.92 12.69 6.13
N ALA A 113 -18.80 11.38 6.27
CA ALA A 113 -19.90 10.51 6.70
C ALA A 113 -20.41 10.81 8.12
N LEU A 114 -19.52 11.29 9.02
CA LEU A 114 -19.88 11.66 10.39
C LEU A 114 -20.46 13.08 10.52
N PHE A 115 -19.89 14.03 9.78
CA PHE A 115 -20.14 15.47 10.02
C PHE A 115 -20.89 16.16 8.88
N GLY A 116 -21.11 15.44 7.74
CA GLY A 116 -21.79 16.03 6.59
C GLY A 116 -20.98 17.17 5.93
N TRP A 117 -19.64 17.07 5.90
CA TRP A 117 -18.77 18.10 5.36
C TRP A 117 -19.07 18.43 3.89
N HIS A 118 -19.07 19.73 3.56
CA HIS A 118 -19.07 20.20 2.19
C HIS A 118 -17.65 20.20 1.59
N ASP A 119 -17.53 20.35 0.28
CA ASP A 119 -16.27 20.22 -0.47
C ASP A 119 -15.12 21.06 0.10
N THR A 120 -15.39 22.32 0.49
CA THR A 120 -14.37 23.19 1.10
C THR A 120 -13.91 22.68 2.47
N GLN A 121 -14.82 22.13 3.28
CA GLN A 121 -14.48 21.56 4.58
C GLN A 121 -13.71 20.26 4.41
N LEU A 122 -14.06 19.48 3.39
CA LEU A 122 -13.34 18.27 3.01
C LEU A 122 -11.91 18.59 2.62
N LEU A 123 -11.70 19.60 1.75
CA LEU A 123 -10.37 20.11 1.40
C LEU A 123 -9.56 20.53 2.64
N LEU A 124 -10.17 21.27 3.56
CA LEU A 124 -9.50 21.67 4.80
C LEU A 124 -9.11 20.47 5.67
N ALA A 125 -9.96 19.44 5.73
CA ALA A 125 -9.66 18.19 6.43
C ALA A 125 -8.51 17.41 5.75
N GLU A 126 -8.46 17.41 4.41
CA GLU A 126 -7.36 16.85 3.63
C GLU A 126 -6.03 17.54 3.93
N LEU A 127 -6.01 18.88 3.88
CA LEU A 127 -4.82 19.66 4.20
C LEU A 127 -4.39 19.48 5.67
N GLY A 128 -5.37 19.42 6.58
CA GLY A 128 -5.14 19.11 8.00
C GLY A 128 -4.51 17.73 8.19
N THR A 129 -4.98 16.73 7.45
CA THR A 129 -4.41 15.38 7.45
C THR A 129 -2.96 15.37 6.98
N LEU A 130 -2.63 16.10 5.90
CA LEU A 130 -1.26 16.25 5.43
C LEU A 130 -0.35 16.93 6.47
N ALA A 131 -0.86 17.92 7.19
CA ALA A 131 -0.14 18.58 8.28
C ALA A 131 0.17 17.60 9.44
N ILE A 132 -0.78 16.72 9.79
CA ILE A 132 -0.58 15.68 10.80
C ILE A 132 0.46 14.65 10.32
N VAL A 133 0.39 14.22 9.04
CA VAL A 133 1.40 13.32 8.45
C VAL A 133 2.79 13.94 8.50
N TRP A 134 2.91 15.23 8.17
CA TRP A 134 4.17 15.96 8.30
C TRP A 134 4.70 15.95 9.73
N TRP A 135 3.84 16.24 10.70
CA TRP A 135 4.22 16.27 12.10
C TRP A 135 4.69 14.90 12.62
N VAL A 136 3.95 13.82 12.30
CA VAL A 136 4.32 12.44 12.65
C VAL A 136 5.62 12.05 11.95
N GLY A 137 5.73 12.29 10.65
CA GLY A 137 6.89 11.94 9.84
C GLY A 137 8.17 12.68 10.24
N SER A 138 8.04 13.92 10.72
CA SER A 138 9.16 14.72 11.20
C SER A 138 9.74 14.26 12.55
N ARG A 139 9.09 13.30 13.23
CA ARG A 139 9.53 12.74 14.52
C ARG A 139 10.40 11.49 14.39
N GLY A 140 10.44 10.86 13.22
CA GLY A 140 11.25 9.69 12.93
C GLY A 140 10.44 8.41 12.70
N ALA A 141 11.14 7.37 12.22
CA ALA A 141 10.53 6.12 11.83
C ALA A 141 9.89 5.37 13.00
N SER A 142 10.54 5.32 14.15
CA SER A 142 10.05 4.62 15.35
C SER A 142 8.73 5.22 15.86
N SER A 143 8.62 6.56 15.90
CA SER A 143 7.39 7.24 16.33
C SER A 143 6.22 6.95 15.38
N SER A 144 6.49 7.00 14.07
CA SER A 144 5.52 6.66 13.04
C SER A 144 5.09 5.18 13.13
N ALA A 145 6.04 4.28 13.34
CA ALA A 145 5.77 2.84 13.43
C ALA A 145 4.96 2.46 14.67
N ASN A 146 5.19 3.12 15.81
CA ASN A 146 4.40 2.89 17.02
C ASN A 146 2.94 3.29 16.83
N LEU A 147 2.69 4.45 16.21
CA LEU A 147 1.34 4.89 15.86
C LEU A 147 0.65 3.87 14.92
N GLN A 148 1.35 3.42 13.90
CA GLN A 148 0.80 2.45 12.95
C GLN A 148 0.55 1.09 13.59
N THR A 149 1.41 0.64 14.51
CA THR A 149 1.17 -0.57 15.29
C THR A 149 -0.10 -0.46 16.14
N LEU A 150 -0.32 0.69 16.77
CA LEU A 150 -1.56 0.95 17.50
C LEU A 150 -2.77 0.89 16.58
N VAL A 151 -2.71 1.53 15.40
CA VAL A 151 -3.81 1.49 14.41
C VAL A 151 -4.07 0.05 13.94
N ALA A 152 -3.04 -0.75 13.67
CA ALA A 152 -3.21 -2.17 13.31
C ALA A 152 -3.94 -2.94 14.42
N VAL A 153 -3.59 -2.71 15.67
CA VAL A 153 -4.26 -3.34 16.83
C VAL A 153 -5.72 -2.90 16.91
N LEU A 154 -6.02 -1.62 16.68
CA LEU A 154 -7.40 -1.11 16.71
C LEU A 154 -8.26 -1.72 15.60
N ILE A 155 -7.71 -1.87 14.38
CA ILE A 155 -8.41 -2.54 13.27
C ILE A 155 -8.73 -3.99 13.64
N VAL A 156 -7.73 -4.75 14.12
CA VAL A 156 -7.92 -6.15 14.54
C VAL A 156 -8.94 -6.25 15.66
N ALA A 157 -8.85 -5.38 16.68
CA ALA A 157 -9.78 -5.34 17.80
C ALA A 157 -11.23 -5.05 17.36
N LEU A 158 -11.42 -4.11 16.41
CA LEU A 158 -12.73 -3.83 15.84
C LEU A 158 -13.31 -5.07 15.16
N ILE A 159 -12.53 -5.74 14.29
CA ILE A 159 -13.00 -6.92 13.57
C ILE A 159 -13.34 -8.07 14.53
N VAL A 160 -12.49 -8.29 15.54
CA VAL A 160 -12.73 -9.32 16.58
C VAL A 160 -14.01 -8.98 17.38
N ALA A 161 -14.21 -7.71 17.75
CA ALA A 161 -15.41 -7.28 18.47
C ALA A 161 -16.70 -7.47 17.64
N VAL A 162 -16.65 -7.10 16.33
CA VAL A 162 -17.76 -7.29 15.40
C VAL A 162 -18.06 -8.78 15.20
N TRP A 163 -17.02 -9.59 15.05
CA TRP A 163 -17.15 -11.05 14.91
C TRP A 163 -17.78 -11.69 16.15
N TRP A 164 -17.27 -11.34 17.32
CA TRP A 164 -17.77 -11.86 18.59
C TRP A 164 -19.21 -11.45 18.86
N ARG A 165 -19.53 -10.16 18.68
CA ARG A 165 -20.90 -9.63 18.88
C ARG A 165 -21.88 -10.13 17.84
N GLY A 166 -21.39 -10.40 16.61
CA GLY A 166 -22.18 -10.99 15.53
C GLY A 166 -22.55 -12.47 15.78
N GLY A 167 -21.87 -13.15 16.70
CA GLY A 167 -22.16 -14.53 17.06
C GLY A 167 -21.92 -15.53 15.92
N ILE A 168 -21.04 -15.21 14.98
CA ILE A 168 -20.84 -16.01 13.77
C ILE A 168 -20.16 -17.33 14.13
N SER A 169 -20.87 -18.43 13.91
CA SER A 169 -20.32 -19.78 14.02
C SER A 169 -19.74 -20.28 12.68
N PRO A 170 -18.74 -21.18 12.69
CA PRO A 170 -18.20 -21.77 11.46
C PRO A 170 -19.24 -22.39 10.53
N ALA A 171 -20.33 -22.95 11.11
CA ALA A 171 -21.42 -23.54 10.32
C ALA A 171 -22.26 -22.53 9.54
N GLN A 172 -22.19 -21.26 9.89
CA GLN A 172 -22.93 -20.17 9.25
C GLN A 172 -22.14 -19.47 8.14
N ILE A 173 -20.87 -19.86 7.96
CA ILE A 173 -20.03 -19.28 6.89
C ILE A 173 -20.45 -19.96 5.57
N PRO A 174 -20.96 -19.21 4.58
CA PRO A 174 -21.44 -19.77 3.31
C PRO A 174 -20.28 -20.14 2.39
N PHE A 175 -19.50 -21.15 2.77
CA PHE A 175 -18.33 -21.58 2.03
C PHE A 175 -18.78 -22.49 0.88
N PRO A 176 -18.69 -22.07 -0.40
CA PRO A 176 -19.13 -22.89 -1.51
C PRO A 176 -18.35 -24.19 -1.62
N ALA A 177 -19.00 -25.29 -1.97
CA ALA A 177 -18.28 -26.53 -2.28
C ALA A 177 -17.35 -26.29 -3.50
N PRO A 178 -16.20 -26.97 -3.60
CA PRO A 178 -15.28 -26.79 -4.72
C PRO A 178 -15.89 -26.99 -6.11
N ALA A 179 -16.94 -27.81 -6.20
CA ALA A 179 -17.67 -28.05 -7.44
C ALA A 179 -18.62 -26.88 -7.82
N GLU A 180 -18.99 -26.03 -6.88
CA GLU A 180 -19.91 -24.90 -7.04
C GLU A 180 -19.19 -23.59 -7.33
N ILE A 181 -17.85 -23.61 -7.35
CA ILE A 181 -17.04 -22.40 -7.57
C ILE A 181 -17.22 -21.93 -9.01
N ASP A 182 -17.78 -20.73 -9.15
CA ASP A 182 -17.79 -20.00 -10.42
C ASP A 182 -16.40 -19.37 -10.67
N ARG A 183 -15.67 -19.95 -11.62
CA ARG A 183 -14.30 -19.50 -11.96
C ARG A 183 -14.29 -18.08 -12.49
N GLY A 184 -15.29 -17.66 -13.25
CA GLY A 184 -15.38 -16.30 -13.80
C GLY A 184 -15.48 -15.25 -12.67
N ARG A 185 -16.42 -15.46 -11.76
CA ARG A 185 -16.61 -14.63 -10.58
C ARG A 185 -15.38 -14.63 -9.66
N LEU A 186 -14.76 -15.80 -9.46
CA LEU A 186 -13.54 -15.93 -8.68
C LEU A 186 -12.40 -15.06 -9.25
N PHE A 187 -12.16 -15.14 -10.58
CA PHE A 187 -11.11 -14.32 -11.22
C PHE A 187 -11.44 -12.82 -11.19
N SER A 188 -12.70 -12.44 -11.34
CA SER A 188 -13.14 -11.05 -11.20
C SER A 188 -12.87 -10.52 -9.78
N ALA A 189 -13.17 -11.31 -8.75
CA ALA A 189 -12.85 -10.97 -7.37
C ALA A 189 -11.34 -10.79 -7.16
N LEU A 190 -10.51 -11.73 -7.63
CA LEU A 190 -9.05 -11.64 -7.52
C LEU A 190 -8.49 -10.32 -8.10
N SER A 191 -9.05 -9.86 -9.22
CA SER A 191 -8.63 -8.60 -9.86
C SER A 191 -8.90 -7.38 -8.98
N VAL A 192 -10.07 -7.32 -8.34
CA VAL A 192 -10.43 -6.24 -7.41
C VAL A 192 -9.60 -6.33 -6.12
N MET A 193 -9.47 -7.54 -5.58
CA MET A 193 -8.82 -7.78 -4.29
C MET A 193 -7.29 -7.62 -4.34
N PHE A 194 -6.67 -7.70 -5.51
CA PHE A 194 -5.22 -7.53 -5.65
C PHE A 194 -4.74 -6.17 -5.11
N TRP A 195 -5.56 -5.14 -5.20
CA TRP A 195 -5.29 -3.82 -4.61
C TRP A 195 -4.92 -3.90 -3.11
N CYS A 196 -5.47 -4.87 -2.38
CA CYS A 196 -5.22 -5.04 -0.94
C CYS A 196 -3.78 -5.45 -0.61
N PHE A 197 -3.00 -5.89 -1.58
CA PHE A 197 -1.61 -6.28 -1.42
C PHE A 197 -0.62 -5.27 -2.03
N VAL A 198 -1.11 -4.12 -2.50
CA VAL A 198 -0.29 -2.95 -2.82
C VAL A 198 0.17 -2.32 -1.50
N GLY A 199 1.49 -2.17 -1.32
CA GLY A 199 2.10 -1.70 -0.07
C GLY A 199 3.43 -2.37 0.27
N LEU A 200 3.73 -3.54 -0.32
CA LEU A 200 5.00 -4.23 -0.15
C LEU A 200 6.18 -3.38 -0.65
N GLU A 201 5.98 -2.65 -1.75
CA GLU A 201 6.97 -1.75 -2.34
C GLU A 201 7.25 -0.55 -1.44
N ALA A 202 6.22 0.01 -0.79
CA ALA A 202 6.39 1.10 0.17
C ALA A 202 7.19 0.63 1.38
N PHE A 203 6.89 -0.56 1.90
CA PHE A 203 7.60 -1.17 3.02
C PHE A 203 9.08 -1.45 2.71
N ALA A 204 9.40 -1.79 1.44
CA ALA A 204 10.79 -2.05 1.02
C ALA A 204 11.74 -0.86 1.25
N HIS A 205 11.24 0.37 1.20
CA HIS A 205 12.03 1.59 1.47
C HIS A 205 12.44 1.75 2.93
N LEU A 206 11.81 1.00 3.84
CA LEU A 206 12.11 1.01 5.28
C LEU A 206 13.10 -0.08 5.68
N ALA A 207 13.50 -0.97 4.77
CA ALA A 207 14.35 -2.13 5.08
C ALA A 207 15.65 -1.75 5.80
N SER A 208 16.29 -0.64 5.41
CA SER A 208 17.54 -0.17 6.02
C SER A 208 17.38 0.44 7.42
N GLU A 209 16.14 0.70 7.87
CA GLU A 209 15.86 1.28 9.19
C GLU A 209 15.53 0.21 10.26
N PHE A 210 15.51 -1.06 9.88
CA PHE A 210 15.41 -2.15 10.86
C PHE A 210 16.72 -2.31 11.65
N LYS A 211 16.60 -2.61 12.94
CA LYS A 211 17.74 -2.95 13.81
C LYS A 211 18.49 -4.19 13.33
N HIS A 212 17.73 -5.17 12.86
CA HIS A 212 18.22 -6.44 12.31
C HIS A 212 17.52 -6.72 10.98
N PRO A 213 17.89 -6.02 9.89
CA PRO A 213 17.18 -6.10 8.61
C PRO A 213 17.17 -7.52 8.03
N GLU A 214 18.26 -8.28 8.22
CA GLU A 214 18.38 -9.65 7.73
C GLU A 214 17.37 -10.63 8.35
N ARG A 215 16.92 -10.36 9.57
CA ARG A 215 16.03 -11.23 10.34
C ARG A 215 14.61 -10.66 10.45
N ASP A 216 14.51 -9.39 10.85
CA ASP A 216 13.25 -8.80 11.27
C ASP A 216 12.43 -8.30 10.10
N PHE A 217 13.07 -7.76 9.03
CA PHE A 217 12.36 -7.31 7.84
C PHE A 217 11.60 -8.45 7.13
N PRO A 218 12.22 -9.62 6.79
CA PRO A 218 11.47 -10.71 6.17
C PRO A 218 10.34 -11.27 7.05
N ARG A 219 10.58 -11.37 8.36
CA ARG A 219 9.57 -11.85 9.30
C ARG A 219 8.40 -10.88 9.42
N ALA A 220 8.68 -9.59 9.53
CA ALA A 220 7.65 -8.55 9.56
C ALA A 220 6.80 -8.58 8.30
N LEU A 221 7.43 -8.76 7.13
CA LEU A 221 6.74 -8.83 5.85
C LEU A 221 5.79 -10.03 5.79
N MET A 222 6.25 -11.21 6.18
CA MET A 222 5.42 -12.43 6.13
C MET A 222 4.29 -12.39 7.17
N ILE A 223 4.56 -11.97 8.41
CA ILE A 223 3.54 -11.88 9.45
C ILE A 223 2.51 -10.81 9.10
N GLY A 224 2.94 -9.64 8.64
CA GLY A 224 2.05 -8.55 8.23
C GLY A 224 1.14 -8.93 7.06
N LEU A 225 1.68 -9.65 6.06
CA LEU A 225 0.91 -10.18 4.93
C LEU A 225 -0.19 -11.15 5.39
N LEU A 226 0.17 -12.12 6.22
CA LEU A 226 -0.78 -13.12 6.73
C LEU A 226 -1.84 -12.47 7.62
N LEU A 227 -1.44 -11.52 8.48
CA LEU A 227 -2.36 -10.79 9.34
C LEU A 227 -3.36 -9.99 8.50
N ALA A 228 -2.88 -9.21 7.52
CA ALA A 228 -3.75 -8.45 6.64
C ALA A 228 -4.71 -9.34 5.85
N GLY A 229 -4.21 -10.42 5.26
CA GLY A 229 -5.05 -11.38 4.53
C GLY A 229 -6.12 -12.03 5.41
N SER A 230 -5.79 -12.37 6.67
CA SER A 230 -6.75 -12.92 7.63
C SER A 230 -7.83 -11.90 8.00
N VAL A 231 -7.45 -10.64 8.22
CA VAL A 231 -8.39 -9.54 8.50
C VAL A 231 -9.34 -9.31 7.33
N TYR A 232 -8.82 -9.28 6.11
CA TYR A 232 -9.64 -9.13 4.90
C TYR A 232 -10.63 -10.27 4.74
N TRP A 233 -10.16 -11.52 4.91
CA TRP A 233 -11.04 -12.68 4.87
C TRP A 233 -12.14 -12.59 5.94
N ALA A 234 -11.78 -12.25 7.17
CA ALA A 234 -12.75 -12.07 8.26
C ALA A 234 -13.78 -10.97 7.95
N CYS A 235 -13.33 -9.84 7.40
CA CYS A 235 -14.24 -8.78 6.95
C CYS A 235 -15.20 -9.26 5.85
N THR A 236 -14.72 -10.05 4.90
CA THR A 236 -15.59 -10.59 3.83
C THR A 236 -16.65 -11.53 4.38
N VAL A 237 -16.31 -12.39 5.35
CA VAL A 237 -17.30 -13.22 6.05
C VAL A 237 -18.36 -12.36 6.71
N LEU A 238 -17.96 -11.29 7.44
CA LEU A 238 -18.90 -10.36 8.06
C LEU A 238 -19.83 -9.70 7.03
N VAL A 239 -19.26 -9.21 5.93
CA VAL A 239 -20.01 -8.55 4.86
C VAL A 239 -21.04 -9.49 4.22
N LEU A 240 -20.66 -10.73 3.94
CA LEU A 240 -21.58 -11.75 3.39
C LEU A 240 -22.66 -12.14 4.40
N HIS A 241 -22.27 -12.42 5.66
CA HIS A 241 -23.20 -12.84 6.71
C HIS A 241 -24.28 -11.78 7.01
N PHE A 242 -23.90 -10.50 7.04
CA PHE A 242 -24.83 -9.39 7.31
C PHE A 242 -25.46 -8.81 6.04
N HIS A 243 -25.17 -9.36 4.85
CA HIS A 243 -25.60 -8.83 3.55
C HIS A 243 -25.34 -7.32 3.42
N ALA A 244 -24.14 -6.88 3.89
CA ALA A 244 -23.77 -5.48 3.92
C ALA A 244 -23.01 -5.07 2.65
N PHE A 245 -23.59 -5.36 1.48
CA PHE A 245 -23.09 -5.00 0.16
C PHE A 245 -24.25 -4.83 -0.83
N GLY A 246 -24.05 -4.09 -1.90
CA GLY A 246 -25.06 -3.82 -2.92
C GLY A 246 -24.68 -2.60 -3.76
N GLU A 247 -25.35 -2.42 -4.91
CA GLU A 247 -25.08 -1.29 -5.82
C GLU A 247 -25.50 0.06 -5.21
N GLU A 248 -26.51 0.07 -4.33
CA GLU A 248 -27.01 1.28 -3.67
C GLU A 248 -26.18 1.69 -2.45
N MET A 249 -25.25 0.86 -1.99
CA MET A 249 -24.45 1.10 -0.80
C MET A 249 -22.99 1.40 -1.19
N ALA A 250 -22.47 2.55 -0.77
CA ALA A 250 -21.05 2.81 -0.89
C ALA A 250 -20.24 1.70 -0.19
N ALA A 251 -19.30 1.09 -0.90
CA ALA A 251 -18.53 -0.05 -0.38
C ALA A 251 -17.81 0.25 0.95
N ALA A 252 -17.31 1.48 1.13
CA ALA A 252 -16.68 1.93 2.37
C ALA A 252 -17.66 2.05 3.56
N ALA A 253 -18.97 2.13 3.32
CA ALA A 253 -19.99 2.18 4.35
C ALA A 253 -20.39 0.78 4.88
N SER A 254 -19.96 -0.29 4.22
CA SER A 254 -20.32 -1.67 4.57
C SER A 254 -20.00 -2.03 6.03
N LEU A 255 -18.74 -1.93 6.42
CA LEU A 255 -18.30 -2.26 7.77
C LEU A 255 -18.87 -1.29 8.83
N PRO A 256 -18.90 0.05 8.64
CA PRO A 256 -19.62 0.96 9.51
C PRO A 256 -21.08 0.59 9.73
N ASN A 257 -21.80 0.18 8.69
CA ASN A 257 -23.21 -0.25 8.81
C ASN A 257 -23.36 -1.53 9.65
N ILE A 258 -22.46 -2.50 9.53
CA ILE A 258 -22.44 -3.69 10.38
C ILE A 258 -22.22 -3.28 11.85
N VAL A 259 -21.29 -2.37 12.11
CA VAL A 259 -21.02 -1.86 13.46
C VAL A 259 -22.26 -1.20 14.06
N VAL A 260 -22.94 -0.35 13.29
CA VAL A 260 -24.20 0.29 13.73
C VAL A 260 -25.30 -0.74 14.04
N ARG A 261 -25.46 -1.76 13.19
CA ARG A 261 -26.45 -2.84 13.41
C ARG A 261 -26.18 -3.63 14.70
N LEU A 262 -24.92 -3.84 15.07
CA LEU A 262 -24.54 -4.67 16.21
C LEU A 262 -24.40 -3.91 17.53
N PHE A 263 -23.96 -2.66 17.47
CA PHE A 263 -23.59 -1.86 18.64
C PHE A 263 -24.41 -0.57 18.79
N GLY A 264 -25.29 -0.26 17.83
CA GLY A 264 -26.10 0.96 17.82
C GLY A 264 -25.42 2.13 17.09
N VAL A 265 -26.21 3.20 16.85
CA VAL A 265 -25.79 4.36 16.05
C VAL A 265 -24.57 5.07 16.65
N GLU A 266 -24.46 5.10 17.97
CA GLU A 266 -23.32 5.70 18.66
C GLU A 266 -21.97 5.06 18.27
N ALA A 267 -21.98 3.79 17.87
CA ALA A 267 -20.78 3.07 17.46
C ALA A 267 -20.28 3.47 16.06
N LEU A 268 -21.05 4.21 15.27
CA LEU A 268 -20.62 4.75 13.98
C LEU A 268 -19.32 5.55 14.12
N TRP A 269 -19.20 6.34 15.18
CA TRP A 269 -18.00 7.10 15.48
C TRP A 269 -16.75 6.23 15.57
N VAL A 270 -16.85 5.10 16.26
CA VAL A 270 -15.73 4.17 16.44
C VAL A 270 -15.29 3.61 15.09
N ALA A 271 -16.25 3.17 14.26
CA ALA A 271 -15.95 2.62 12.94
C ALA A 271 -15.31 3.66 12.02
N CYS A 272 -15.85 4.88 11.96
CA CYS A 272 -15.33 5.95 11.11
C CYS A 272 -13.95 6.45 11.57
N VAL A 273 -13.73 6.58 12.88
CA VAL A 273 -12.42 6.98 13.42
C VAL A 273 -11.37 5.92 13.10
N ILE A 274 -11.68 4.62 13.28
CA ILE A 274 -10.75 3.55 12.93
C ILE A 274 -10.53 3.50 11.41
N GLY A 275 -11.56 3.72 10.59
CA GLY A 275 -11.44 3.81 9.13
C GLY A 275 -10.52 4.96 8.69
N TYR A 276 -10.72 6.14 9.25
CA TYR A 276 -9.83 7.28 9.02
C TYR A 276 -8.39 6.98 9.43
N LEU A 277 -8.17 6.40 10.61
CA LEU A 277 -6.84 6.05 11.10
C LEU A 277 -6.17 4.99 10.24
N ALA A 278 -6.92 4.02 9.71
CA ALA A 278 -6.41 3.01 8.79
C ALA A 278 -5.87 3.65 7.49
N CYS A 279 -6.67 4.51 6.88
CA CYS A 279 -6.29 5.26 5.68
C CYS A 279 -5.11 6.21 5.96
N PHE A 280 -5.15 6.94 7.08
CA PHE A 280 -4.07 7.80 7.55
C PHE A 280 -2.75 7.03 7.71
N ALA A 281 -2.78 5.84 8.29
CA ALA A 281 -1.60 5.01 8.49
C ALA A 281 -0.98 4.58 7.15
N SER A 282 -1.81 4.18 6.17
CA SER A 282 -1.36 3.86 4.81
C SER A 282 -0.76 5.07 4.11
N LEU A 283 -1.43 6.22 4.13
CA LEU A 283 -0.91 7.49 3.60
C LEU A 283 0.45 7.84 4.21
N ASN A 284 0.56 7.71 5.53
CA ASN A 284 1.79 8.04 6.24
C ASN A 284 2.96 7.15 5.80
N ILE A 285 2.78 5.83 5.65
CA ILE A 285 3.87 4.95 5.18
C ILE A 285 4.28 5.27 3.74
N TYR A 286 3.32 5.56 2.84
CA TYR A 286 3.62 5.93 1.46
C TYR A 286 4.39 7.24 1.37
N ILE A 287 3.96 8.29 2.08
CA ILE A 287 4.64 9.59 2.11
C ILE A 287 6.06 9.43 2.68
N GLN A 288 6.23 8.64 3.75
CA GLN A 288 7.54 8.32 4.31
C GLN A 288 8.43 7.57 3.32
N SER A 289 7.88 6.62 2.58
CA SER A 289 8.61 5.83 1.58
C SER A 289 9.03 6.68 0.39
N PHE A 290 8.14 7.55 -0.11
CA PHE A 290 8.49 8.52 -1.16
C PHE A 290 9.58 9.50 -0.69
N ALA A 291 9.52 9.98 0.54
CA ALA A 291 10.56 10.86 1.09
C ALA A 291 11.93 10.16 1.14
N ARG A 292 11.97 8.87 1.49
CA ARG A 292 13.20 8.05 1.47
C ARG A 292 13.72 7.83 0.06
N LEU A 293 12.82 7.56 -0.87
CA LEU A 293 13.17 7.40 -2.28
C LEU A 293 13.74 8.69 -2.85
N VAL A 294 13.09 9.84 -2.63
CA VAL A 294 13.58 11.17 -3.05
C VAL A 294 14.96 11.44 -2.47
N TRP A 295 15.13 11.20 -1.18
CA TRP A 295 16.43 11.36 -0.50
C TRP A 295 17.50 10.43 -1.11
N SER A 296 17.17 9.15 -1.31
CA SER A 296 18.08 8.16 -1.92
C SER A 296 18.50 8.55 -3.33
N GLN A 297 17.55 9.03 -4.15
CA GLN A 297 17.85 9.53 -5.49
C GLN A 297 18.75 10.79 -5.46
N ALA A 298 18.58 11.65 -4.44
CA ALA A 298 19.36 12.88 -4.29
C ALA A 298 20.81 12.63 -3.84
N GLN A 299 21.13 11.46 -3.26
CA GLN A 299 22.49 11.12 -2.80
C GLN A 299 23.52 11.13 -3.93
N HIS A 300 23.10 11.01 -5.19
CA HIS A 300 24.01 11.18 -6.33
C HIS A 300 24.52 12.62 -6.54
N LYS A 301 23.88 13.60 -5.87
CA LYS A 301 24.30 15.01 -5.79
C LYS A 301 24.29 15.43 -4.33
N PRO A 302 25.38 15.16 -3.58
CA PRO A 302 25.44 15.40 -2.12
C PRO A 302 25.18 16.85 -1.72
N GLU A 303 25.46 17.80 -2.62
CA GLU A 303 25.20 19.25 -2.42
C GLU A 303 23.71 19.59 -2.47
N SER A 304 22.87 18.69 -3.04
CA SER A 304 21.42 18.91 -3.15
C SER A 304 20.79 19.12 -1.78
N TYR A 305 19.90 20.11 -1.70
CA TYR A 305 19.06 20.34 -0.52
C TYR A 305 18.29 19.07 -0.10
N LEU A 306 17.85 18.25 -1.07
CA LEU A 306 17.11 17.01 -0.83
C LEU A 306 17.98 15.86 -0.28
N ALA A 307 19.31 15.93 -0.45
CA ALA A 307 20.26 14.93 0.06
C ALA A 307 20.57 15.10 1.55
N ARG A 308 20.17 16.22 2.15
CA ARG A 308 20.49 16.54 3.54
C ARG A 308 19.57 15.83 4.51
N LEU A 309 20.14 15.28 5.58
CA LEU A 309 19.41 14.74 6.72
C LEU A 309 19.28 15.80 7.82
N SER A 310 18.20 15.72 8.59
CA SER A 310 18.06 16.50 9.82
C SER A 310 19.00 15.96 10.92
N PRO A 311 19.19 16.68 12.06
CA PRO A 311 19.97 16.17 13.19
C PRO A 311 19.47 14.82 13.75
N ARG A 312 18.19 14.49 13.52
CA ARG A 312 17.58 13.20 13.88
C ARG A 312 17.75 12.12 12.82
N GLN A 313 18.59 12.37 11.78
CA GLN A 313 18.79 11.46 10.64
C GLN A 313 17.51 11.15 9.85
N ILE A 314 16.59 12.13 9.75
CA ILE A 314 15.35 12.06 9.00
C ILE A 314 15.51 12.86 7.70
N PRO A 315 15.04 12.39 6.53
CA PRO A 315 15.10 13.12 5.26
C PRO A 315 14.00 14.20 5.18
N ARG A 316 14.06 15.20 6.10
CA ARG A 316 13.00 16.20 6.29
C ARG A 316 12.76 17.04 5.05
N ASN A 317 13.81 17.38 4.31
CA ASN A 317 13.70 18.19 3.11
C ASN A 317 13.00 17.43 1.98
N ALA A 318 13.31 16.14 1.84
CA ALA A 318 12.61 15.26 0.91
C ALA A 318 11.13 15.04 1.31
N LEU A 319 10.86 14.91 2.62
CA LEU A 319 9.49 14.84 3.15
C LEU A 319 8.69 16.12 2.80
N ASN A 320 9.29 17.30 2.99
CA ASN A 320 8.66 18.56 2.63
C ASN A 320 8.36 18.66 1.13
N ALA A 321 9.26 18.17 0.27
CA ALA A 321 9.06 18.16 -1.18
C ALA A 321 7.90 17.23 -1.59
N VAL A 322 7.83 16.04 -1.01
CA VAL A 322 6.73 15.08 -1.26
C VAL A 322 5.39 15.66 -0.81
N LEU A 323 5.33 16.19 0.41
CA LEU A 323 4.10 16.81 0.94
C LEU A 323 3.70 18.05 0.16
N GLY A 324 4.65 18.90 -0.24
CA GLY A 324 4.38 20.06 -1.09
C GLY A 324 3.78 19.64 -2.44
N SER A 325 4.32 18.57 -3.07
CA SER A 325 3.73 18.01 -4.29
C SER A 325 2.31 17.48 -4.05
N CYS A 326 2.09 16.79 -2.92
CA CYS A 326 0.76 16.28 -2.57
C CYS A 326 -0.25 17.43 -2.34
N VAL A 327 0.13 18.49 -1.63
CA VAL A 327 -0.72 19.70 -1.43
C VAL A 327 -1.07 20.33 -2.77
N VAL A 328 -0.09 20.54 -3.66
CA VAL A 328 -0.34 21.10 -4.99
C VAL A 328 -1.29 20.21 -5.78
N SER A 329 -1.07 18.89 -5.77
CA SER A 329 -1.95 17.95 -6.49
C SER A 329 -3.38 17.97 -5.95
N THR A 330 -3.55 17.96 -4.62
CA THR A 330 -4.87 18.02 -3.96
C THR A 330 -5.59 19.33 -4.34
N LEU A 331 -4.89 20.45 -4.33
CA LEU A 331 -5.46 21.75 -4.75
C LEU A 331 -5.83 21.75 -6.25
N CYS A 332 -4.99 21.20 -7.12
CA CYS A 332 -5.28 21.09 -8.54
C CYS A 332 -6.52 20.22 -8.80
N ILE A 333 -6.64 19.08 -8.12
CA ILE A 333 -7.79 18.17 -8.22
C ILE A 333 -9.07 18.88 -7.79
N TYR A 334 -9.04 19.60 -6.67
CA TYR A 334 -10.16 20.38 -6.17
C TYR A 334 -10.57 21.50 -7.13
N LEU A 335 -9.61 22.28 -7.66
CA LEU A 335 -9.90 23.42 -8.54
C LEU A 335 -10.35 23.01 -9.94
N LEU A 336 -9.91 21.85 -10.44
CA LEU A 336 -10.19 21.35 -11.78
C LEU A 336 -11.30 20.29 -11.80
N ASP A 337 -11.89 19.98 -10.65
CA ASP A 337 -12.94 18.96 -10.48
C ASP A 337 -12.58 17.61 -11.13
N ILE A 338 -11.36 17.12 -10.84
CA ILE A 338 -10.84 15.90 -11.44
C ILE A 338 -11.45 14.68 -10.73
N ASN A 339 -11.94 13.72 -11.52
CA ASN A 339 -12.47 12.46 -11.00
C ASN A 339 -11.36 11.62 -10.35
N LEU A 340 -11.47 11.38 -9.03
CA LEU A 340 -10.51 10.64 -8.23
C LEU A 340 -10.51 9.14 -8.53
N ASP A 341 -11.64 8.55 -8.90
CA ASP A 341 -11.72 7.11 -9.21
C ASP A 341 -10.85 6.74 -10.41
N ALA A 342 -10.82 7.61 -11.43
CA ALA A 342 -9.94 7.43 -12.57
C ALA A 342 -8.46 7.44 -12.18
N LEU A 343 -8.07 8.29 -11.22
CA LEU A 343 -6.68 8.39 -10.74
C LEU A 343 -6.22 7.12 -10.03
N ILE A 344 -7.10 6.45 -9.29
CA ILE A 344 -6.79 5.17 -8.61
C ILE A 344 -6.43 4.10 -9.63
N VAL A 345 -7.16 4.02 -10.74
CA VAL A 345 -6.89 3.04 -11.81
C VAL A 345 -5.50 3.24 -12.42
N TYR A 346 -5.11 4.50 -12.70
CA TYR A 346 -3.77 4.82 -13.21
C TYR A 346 -2.67 4.48 -12.20
N ALA A 347 -2.87 4.81 -10.92
CA ALA A 347 -1.92 4.48 -9.86
C ALA A 347 -1.70 2.97 -9.75
N ASN A 348 -2.77 2.17 -9.87
CA ASN A 348 -2.70 0.70 -9.80
C ASN A 348 -1.82 0.11 -10.91
N GLY A 349 -1.94 0.63 -12.14
CA GLY A 349 -1.06 0.22 -13.24
C GLY A 349 0.43 0.45 -12.95
N ILE A 350 0.75 1.60 -12.32
CA ILE A 350 2.13 1.91 -11.91
C ILE A 350 2.62 0.92 -10.85
N PHE A 351 1.81 0.59 -9.84
CA PHE A 351 2.20 -0.36 -8.80
C PHE A 351 2.49 -1.76 -9.36
N ILE A 352 1.64 -2.28 -10.27
CA ILE A 352 1.87 -3.57 -10.92
C ILE A 352 3.19 -3.55 -11.71
N MET A 353 3.50 -2.44 -12.39
CA MET A 353 4.77 -2.27 -13.11
C MET A 353 5.98 -2.25 -12.16
N ILE A 354 5.87 -1.59 -11.01
CA ILE A 354 6.92 -1.60 -9.96
C ILE A 354 7.13 -3.03 -9.43
N TYR A 355 6.05 -3.79 -9.22
CA TYR A 355 6.14 -5.19 -8.80
C TYR A 355 6.81 -6.04 -9.87
N LEU A 356 6.46 -5.87 -11.14
CA LEU A 356 7.11 -6.56 -12.25
C LEU A 356 8.61 -6.29 -12.28
N LEU A 357 9.03 -5.03 -12.18
CA LEU A 357 10.46 -4.66 -12.16
C LEU A 357 11.19 -5.28 -10.95
N CYS A 358 10.53 -5.33 -9.78
CA CYS A 358 11.07 -6.01 -8.60
C CYS A 358 11.21 -7.53 -8.82
N MET A 359 10.21 -8.17 -9.42
CA MET A 359 10.27 -9.61 -9.74
C MET A 359 11.37 -9.91 -10.77
N LEU A 360 11.51 -9.09 -11.81
CA LEU A 360 12.60 -9.22 -12.78
C LEU A 360 13.98 -9.05 -12.13
N ALA A 361 14.12 -8.12 -11.18
CA ALA A 361 15.32 -8.00 -10.37
C ALA A 361 15.58 -9.28 -9.55
N GLY A 362 14.54 -9.85 -8.94
CA GLY A 362 14.60 -11.13 -8.24
C GLY A 362 15.04 -12.27 -9.15
N CYS A 363 14.57 -12.35 -10.41
CA CYS A 363 14.98 -13.35 -11.38
C CYS A 363 16.49 -13.31 -11.65
N ARG A 364 17.11 -12.13 -11.57
CA ARG A 364 18.54 -11.93 -11.82
C ARG A 364 19.42 -12.11 -10.59
N LEU A 365 18.94 -11.68 -9.42
CA LEU A 365 19.72 -11.64 -8.18
C LEU A 365 19.57 -12.91 -7.33
N LEU A 366 18.42 -13.58 -7.40
CA LEU A 366 18.15 -14.78 -6.60
C LEU A 366 18.55 -16.05 -7.36
N ARG A 367 18.81 -17.15 -6.62
CA ARG A 367 19.22 -18.43 -7.17
C ARG A 367 18.29 -19.57 -6.74
N GLY A 368 18.34 -20.69 -7.48
CA GLY A 368 17.59 -21.90 -7.14
C GLY A 368 16.08 -21.67 -7.10
N ARG A 369 15.41 -22.27 -6.09
CA ARG A 369 13.96 -22.18 -5.90
C ARG A 369 13.43 -20.74 -5.78
N TYR A 370 14.22 -19.84 -5.25
CA TYR A 370 13.81 -18.44 -5.09
C TYR A 370 13.73 -17.70 -6.42
N ARG A 371 14.57 -18.06 -7.38
CA ARG A 371 14.46 -17.55 -8.76
C ARG A 371 13.15 -18.02 -9.41
N LEU A 372 12.72 -19.27 -9.17
CA LEU A 372 11.44 -19.77 -9.68
C LEU A 372 10.25 -18.99 -9.11
N LEU A 373 10.29 -18.61 -7.83
CA LEU A 373 9.28 -17.73 -7.22
C LEU A 373 9.25 -16.36 -7.90
N ALA A 374 10.42 -15.79 -8.22
CA ALA A 374 10.49 -14.51 -8.93
C ALA A 374 9.94 -14.61 -10.36
N VAL A 375 10.19 -15.73 -11.07
CA VAL A 375 9.58 -16.01 -12.37
C VAL A 375 8.06 -16.11 -12.27
N GLY A 376 7.55 -16.88 -11.31
CA GLY A 376 6.11 -16.98 -11.05
C GLY A 376 5.46 -15.63 -10.73
N GLY A 377 6.10 -14.82 -9.89
CA GLY A 377 5.68 -13.45 -9.59
C GLY A 377 5.71 -12.53 -10.82
N SER A 378 6.71 -12.68 -11.71
CA SER A 378 6.77 -11.94 -12.97
C SER A 378 5.59 -12.30 -13.89
N ILE A 379 5.28 -13.59 -14.01
CA ILE A 379 4.13 -14.07 -14.81
C ILE A 379 2.83 -13.51 -14.22
N LEU A 380 2.65 -13.55 -12.90
CA LEU A 380 1.47 -12.97 -12.24
C LEU A 380 1.33 -11.48 -12.56
N CYS A 381 2.40 -10.70 -12.44
CA CYS A 381 2.37 -9.26 -12.76
C CYS A 381 2.04 -9.00 -14.24
N LEU A 382 2.58 -9.80 -15.16
CA LEU A 382 2.28 -9.71 -16.60
C LEU A 382 0.81 -10.05 -16.89
N LEU A 383 0.27 -11.10 -16.26
CA LEU A 383 -1.15 -11.45 -16.38
C LEU A 383 -2.04 -10.32 -15.86
N LEU A 384 -1.72 -9.75 -14.69
CA LEU A 384 -2.47 -8.62 -14.13
C LEU A 384 -2.40 -7.39 -15.04
N LEU A 385 -1.28 -7.11 -15.68
CA LEU A 385 -1.17 -6.04 -16.67
C LEU A 385 -2.01 -6.33 -17.92
N ALA A 386 -2.01 -7.58 -18.41
CA ALA A 386 -2.75 -7.97 -19.60
C ALA A 386 -4.28 -8.02 -19.39
N MET A 387 -4.73 -8.44 -18.19
CA MET A 387 -6.16 -8.50 -17.85
C MET A 387 -6.77 -7.13 -17.54
N GLY A 388 -5.96 -6.10 -17.34
CA GLY A 388 -6.44 -4.75 -17.11
C GLY A 388 -6.80 -4.05 -18.40
N GLY A 389 -7.74 -3.10 -18.30
CA GLY A 389 -8.13 -2.26 -19.41
C GLY A 389 -6.98 -1.43 -20.01
N TRP A 390 -7.28 -0.67 -21.05
CA TRP A 390 -6.30 0.17 -21.75
C TRP A 390 -5.67 1.25 -20.83
N GLU A 391 -6.30 1.58 -19.72
CA GLU A 391 -5.78 2.51 -18.69
C GLU A 391 -4.44 2.04 -18.12
N ARG A 392 -4.19 0.72 -18.09
CA ARG A 392 -2.90 0.17 -17.62
C ARG A 392 -1.75 0.41 -18.59
N LEU A 393 -2.06 0.69 -19.87
CA LEU A 393 -1.04 1.13 -20.83
C LEU A 393 -0.37 2.44 -20.41
N TYR A 394 -1.06 3.26 -19.59
CA TYR A 394 -0.47 4.46 -18.99
C TYR A 394 0.85 4.17 -18.27
N ALA A 395 0.93 3.10 -17.48
CA ALA A 395 2.16 2.73 -16.79
C ALA A 395 3.30 2.36 -17.75
N LEU A 396 2.97 1.73 -18.88
CA LEU A 396 3.96 1.41 -19.94
C LEU A 396 4.43 2.68 -20.66
N VAL A 397 3.50 3.58 -20.99
CA VAL A 397 3.82 4.88 -21.62
C VAL A 397 4.69 5.72 -20.67
N MET A 398 4.37 5.76 -19.38
CA MET A 398 5.18 6.45 -18.37
C MET A 398 6.57 5.84 -18.26
N LEU A 399 6.69 4.50 -18.22
CA LEU A 399 7.97 3.81 -18.18
C LEU A 399 8.82 4.13 -19.43
N ALA A 400 8.22 4.05 -20.61
CA ALA A 400 8.88 4.34 -21.89
C ALA A 400 9.29 5.82 -21.98
N GLY A 401 8.41 6.75 -21.61
CA GLY A 401 8.71 8.16 -21.56
C GLY A 401 9.88 8.47 -20.62
N LEU A 402 9.84 7.97 -19.40
CA LEU A 402 10.93 8.14 -18.43
C LEU A 402 12.25 7.53 -18.96
N TRP A 403 12.19 6.39 -19.63
CA TRP A 403 13.38 5.77 -20.26
C TRP A 403 13.98 6.63 -21.35
N LEU A 404 13.16 7.31 -22.16
CA LEU A 404 13.61 8.17 -23.27
C LEU A 404 14.17 9.50 -22.76
N PHE A 405 13.48 10.15 -21.81
CA PHE A 405 13.79 11.52 -21.40
C PHE A 405 14.78 11.61 -20.24
N LEU A 406 14.94 10.56 -19.41
CA LEU A 406 15.93 10.62 -18.36
C LEU A 406 17.36 10.47 -18.93
N PRO A 407 18.29 11.36 -18.53
CA PRO A 407 19.66 11.32 -19.02
C PRO A 407 20.34 10.00 -18.67
N LYS A 408 21.14 9.47 -19.61
CA LYS A 408 21.98 8.30 -19.35
C LYS A 408 22.94 8.64 -18.19
N ARG A 409 22.71 8.09 -17.02
CA ARG A 409 23.64 8.22 -15.89
C ARG A 409 24.96 7.55 -16.30
N ARG A 410 26.05 8.32 -16.38
CA ARG A 410 27.38 7.76 -16.52
C ARG A 410 27.71 7.02 -15.23
N VAL A 411 28.12 5.78 -15.34
CA VAL A 411 28.77 5.06 -14.23
C VAL A 411 29.99 5.89 -13.91
N ALA A 412 30.07 6.48 -12.71
CA ALA A 412 31.33 7.00 -12.23
C ALA A 412 32.26 5.78 -12.11
N THR A 413 33.14 5.59 -13.09
CA THR A 413 34.27 4.70 -12.96
C THR A 413 35.19 5.33 -11.89
N GLY A 414 34.82 5.04 -10.62
CA GLY A 414 35.68 5.28 -9.48
C GLY A 414 36.86 4.32 -9.64
N SER A 415 38.02 4.89 -9.84
CA SER A 415 39.32 4.24 -9.72
C SER A 415 39.35 3.34 -8.48
N ILE A 416 39.74 2.11 -8.73
CA ILE A 416 40.16 1.06 -7.80
C ILE A 416 41.17 1.63 -6.79
#